data_c5ccdb0eec2f9af2ed008355521f03d5
#
_entry.id   c5ccdb0eec2f9af2ed008355521f03d5
#
_cell.length_a   1.000
_cell.length_b   1.000
_cell.length_c   1.000
_cell.angle_alpha   90.00
_cell.angle_beta   90.00
_cell.angle_gamma   90.00
#
_symmetry.space_group_name_H-M   'P 1'
#
loop_
_entity.id
_entity.type
_entity.pdbx_description
1 polymer ?
#
loop_
_entity_poly.entity_id
_entity_poly.type
_entity_poly.pdbx_seq_one_letter_code
_entity_poly.pdbx_strand_id
1 'polypeptide(L)'
;MRIMKTTFKFLFLFLGLLLCWQSKAAETGVRGVWVPAPRFTSVLHTYQGVKDFVKSMDELNMNSIFLVSYAETKTIFKSEVLTKYSTYEKPEDGYLLAKYMADYQSPTNDPVRDLIDEAHKCNMKVFFWFEYGFMGEGRPIAADNPLLAKNPHWLGMDNKQQPANYNGHDYYFNSYNPAVQNFLIELIEEALTLYPDLDGVQGDDRLPAMPRNSGYDIYTVSLYQSLHNGALPPSDYENPDWVNWRLELLNAFARRLNERIKAKNGKVMLSFAPNPYPWCEEKLMQDWPQWCKDGVCDLLAVQCYRYSGDAYRSTVSEVIKHIKNNNPNQLFAPGMILMEGGSSKMTPDILQEQLRINRELGIKGEIYFYNEGINVPAFRKVLKKAYRTKVLFPEK
;
A
#
# COMPACT_ATOMS: atom_id res chain seq x y z
N MET A 1 -5.38 21.22 73.05
CA MET A 1 -5.85 21.71 71.77
C MET A 1 -4.68 22.13 70.86
N ARG A 2 -3.72 21.22 70.54
CA ARG A 2 -2.49 21.59 69.81
C ARG A 2 -1.97 20.44 68.87
N ILE A 3 -2.74 19.43 68.58
CA ILE A 3 -2.30 18.26 67.74
C ILE A 3 -3.05 18.18 66.41
N MET A 4 -4.03 19.05 66.13
CA MET A 4 -4.83 18.95 64.90
C MET A 4 -4.44 19.87 63.75
N LYS A 5 -3.34 20.64 63.85
CA LYS A 5 -2.92 21.58 62.77
C LYS A 5 -1.77 21.10 61.92
N THR A 6 -1.12 19.99 62.24
CA THR A 6 0.07 19.52 61.51
C THR A 6 -0.28 18.43 60.45
N THR A 7 -1.38 17.74 60.60
CA THR A 7 -1.81 16.67 59.67
C THR A 7 -2.43 17.19 58.36
N PHE A 8 -2.95 18.43 58.36
CA PHE A 8 -3.57 19.00 57.17
C PHE A 8 -2.56 19.58 56.16
N LYS A 9 -1.35 19.92 56.58
CA LYS A 9 -0.32 20.44 55.65
C LYS A 9 0.40 19.35 54.86
N PHE A 10 0.47 18.13 55.37
CA PHE A 10 1.08 16.99 54.64
C PHE A 10 0.15 16.36 53.61
N LEU A 11 -1.16 16.45 53.79
CA LEU A 11 -2.13 15.90 52.81
C LEU A 11 -2.22 16.76 51.55
N PHE A 12 -2.03 18.07 51.61
CA PHE A 12 -2.00 18.95 50.44
C PHE A 12 -0.69 18.86 49.62
N LEU A 13 0.44 18.52 50.27
CA LEU A 13 1.69 18.31 49.51
C LEU A 13 1.70 16.99 48.75
N PHE A 14 1.01 15.95 49.23
CA PHE A 14 0.90 14.66 48.54
C PHE A 14 -0.12 14.68 47.36
N LEU A 15 -1.21 15.49 47.47
CA LEU A 15 -2.14 15.70 46.36
C LEU A 15 -1.53 16.56 45.23
N GLY A 16 -0.62 17.48 45.54
CA GLY A 16 0.07 18.33 44.56
C GLY A 16 1.12 17.57 43.74
N LEU A 17 1.69 16.49 44.26
CA LEU A 17 2.65 15.63 43.54
C LEU A 17 1.99 14.56 42.64
N LEU A 18 0.72 14.24 42.89
CA LEU A 18 -0.06 13.32 42.06
C LEU A 18 -0.68 13.97 40.81
N LEU A 19 -0.70 15.28 40.70
CA LEU A 19 -1.26 16.05 39.59
C LEU A 19 -0.25 16.42 38.50
N CYS A 20 1.03 16.06 38.62
CA CYS A 20 2.08 16.39 37.64
C CYS A 20 2.53 15.19 36.78
N TRP A 21 1.92 14.04 36.90
CA TRP A 21 2.12 12.94 35.93
C TRP A 21 0.93 12.84 34.96
N GLN A 22 0.66 13.92 34.23
CA GLN A 22 0.04 13.74 32.91
C GLN A 22 1.12 13.07 32.07
N SER A 23 1.03 11.75 31.91
CA SER A 23 1.79 11.03 30.90
C SER A 23 1.48 11.71 29.57
N LYS A 24 2.45 12.44 29.02
CA LYS A 24 2.33 12.97 27.67
C LYS A 24 1.96 11.78 26.80
N ALA A 25 0.78 11.78 26.20
CA ALA A 25 0.38 10.72 25.29
C ALA A 25 1.52 10.49 24.29
N ALA A 26 1.90 9.25 24.10
CA ALA A 26 2.99 8.93 23.17
C ALA A 26 2.65 9.49 21.80
N GLU A 27 3.60 10.19 21.20
CA GLU A 27 3.42 10.74 19.87
C GLU A 27 3.21 9.60 18.87
N THR A 28 2.20 9.74 18.01
CA THR A 28 1.89 8.75 16.97
C THR A 28 2.13 9.30 15.57
N GLY A 29 2.54 8.46 14.65
CA GLY A 29 2.72 8.82 13.24
C GLY A 29 3.20 7.63 12.42
N VAL A 30 2.93 7.63 11.12
CA VAL A 30 3.42 6.59 10.20
C VAL A 30 4.78 7.01 9.66
N ARG A 31 5.81 6.20 9.86
CA ARG A 31 7.15 6.38 9.29
C ARG A 31 7.51 5.12 8.53
N GLY A 32 7.05 5.07 7.29
CA GLY A 32 7.08 3.87 6.48
C GLY A 32 8.08 3.90 5.34
N VAL A 33 8.38 2.72 4.82
CA VAL A 33 9.21 2.53 3.64
C VAL A 33 8.68 1.40 2.79
N TRP A 34 8.62 1.59 1.47
CA TRP A 34 8.38 0.52 0.51
C TRP A 34 9.67 -0.27 0.26
N VAL A 35 9.52 -1.60 0.24
CA VAL A 35 10.56 -2.56 -0.12
C VAL A 35 10.10 -3.26 -1.39
N PRO A 36 10.65 -2.92 -2.56
CA PRO A 36 10.22 -3.45 -3.85
C PRO A 36 10.70 -4.88 -4.09
N ALA A 37 10.39 -5.40 -5.30
CA ALA A 37 10.77 -6.77 -5.69
C ALA A 37 12.27 -7.05 -5.53
N PRO A 38 12.66 -8.31 -5.21
CA PRO A 38 14.05 -8.68 -4.86
C PRO A 38 15.09 -8.37 -5.94
N ARG A 39 14.68 -8.03 -7.17
CA ARG A 39 15.60 -7.56 -8.22
C ARG A 39 16.07 -6.12 -8.00
N PHE A 40 15.35 -5.33 -7.22
CA PHE A 40 15.66 -3.91 -6.96
C PHE A 40 16.29 -3.68 -5.59
N THR A 41 16.29 -4.69 -4.71
CA THR A 41 16.85 -4.59 -3.36
C THR A 41 17.34 -5.96 -2.87
N SER A 42 18.38 -5.97 -2.06
CA SER A 42 18.95 -7.19 -1.50
C SER A 42 18.43 -7.55 -0.11
N VAL A 43 17.43 -6.85 0.40
CA VAL A 43 16.93 -7.02 1.79
C VAL A 43 16.65 -8.47 2.14
N LEU A 44 15.99 -9.22 1.24
CA LEU A 44 15.58 -10.60 1.47
C LEU A 44 16.52 -11.66 0.87
N HIS A 45 17.72 -11.27 0.39
CA HIS A 45 18.65 -12.23 -0.21
C HIS A 45 19.36 -13.09 0.82
N THR A 46 19.54 -12.59 2.04
CA THR A 46 20.19 -13.29 3.16
C THR A 46 19.55 -12.90 4.48
N TYR A 47 19.64 -13.78 5.49
CA TYR A 47 19.17 -13.45 6.84
C TYR A 47 19.93 -12.26 7.45
N GLN A 48 21.24 -12.11 7.16
CA GLN A 48 21.99 -10.94 7.59
C GLN A 48 21.45 -9.65 6.93
N GLY A 49 21.07 -9.70 5.65
CA GLY A 49 20.45 -8.58 4.94
C GLY A 49 19.13 -8.13 5.60
N VAL A 50 18.29 -9.08 6.01
CA VAL A 50 17.06 -8.80 6.77
C VAL A 50 17.38 -8.05 8.07
N LYS A 51 18.32 -8.58 8.88
CA LYS A 51 18.70 -7.96 10.16
C LYS A 51 19.30 -6.56 9.98
N ASP A 52 20.18 -6.40 9.01
CA ASP A 52 20.83 -5.12 8.75
C ASP A 52 19.82 -4.08 8.27
N PHE A 53 18.85 -4.47 7.43
CA PHE A 53 17.77 -3.60 7.00
C PHE A 53 16.90 -3.16 8.18
N VAL A 54 16.37 -4.09 8.98
CA VAL A 54 15.52 -3.76 10.14
C VAL A 54 16.27 -2.88 11.14
N LYS A 55 17.53 -3.22 11.45
CA LYS A 55 18.38 -2.38 12.29
C LYS A 55 18.54 -0.97 11.72
N SER A 56 18.78 -0.86 10.42
CA SER A 56 18.92 0.43 9.72
C SER A 56 17.65 1.26 9.82
N MET A 57 16.46 0.65 9.75
CA MET A 57 15.18 1.34 9.93
C MET A 57 14.96 1.75 11.39
N ASP A 58 15.29 0.88 12.35
CA ASP A 58 15.19 1.20 13.79
C ASP A 58 16.08 2.36 14.19
N GLU A 59 17.31 2.43 13.68
CA GLU A 59 18.23 3.56 13.88
C GLU A 59 17.70 4.91 13.33
N LEU A 60 16.76 4.87 12.40
CA LEU A 60 16.06 6.03 11.85
C LEU A 60 14.72 6.32 12.54
N ASN A 61 14.37 5.56 13.58
CA ASN A 61 13.05 5.66 14.22
C ASN A 61 11.88 5.47 13.24
N MET A 62 12.06 4.63 12.21
CA MET A 62 10.98 4.14 11.34
C MET A 62 10.11 3.13 12.10
N ASN A 63 8.85 2.97 11.69
CA ASN A 63 7.92 2.09 12.39
C ASN A 63 7.01 1.25 11.48
N SER A 64 7.23 1.30 10.17
CA SER A 64 6.46 0.45 9.25
C SER A 64 7.20 0.13 7.96
N ILE A 65 7.00 -1.10 7.47
CA ILE A 65 7.59 -1.67 6.26
C ILE A 65 6.45 -2.12 5.35
N PHE A 66 6.48 -1.71 4.08
CA PHE A 66 5.54 -2.11 3.04
C PHE A 66 6.28 -3.00 2.05
N LEU A 67 6.21 -4.31 2.28
CA LEU A 67 6.94 -5.31 1.52
C LEU A 67 6.14 -5.73 0.28
N VAL A 68 6.75 -5.64 -0.91
CA VAL A 68 6.15 -6.21 -2.10
C VAL A 68 5.82 -7.69 -1.87
N SER A 69 4.59 -8.08 -2.18
CA SER A 69 4.14 -9.46 -1.98
C SER A 69 3.60 -10.10 -3.26
N TYR A 70 3.17 -9.29 -4.22
CA TYR A 70 2.76 -9.74 -5.54
C TYR A 70 3.28 -8.76 -6.61
N ALA A 71 4.11 -9.27 -7.51
CA ALA A 71 4.65 -8.52 -8.65
C ALA A 71 4.97 -9.48 -9.80
N GLU A 72 4.83 -9.03 -11.05
CA GLU A 72 5.25 -9.80 -12.23
C GLU A 72 4.63 -11.21 -12.31
N THR A 73 3.35 -11.33 -11.93
CA THR A 73 2.65 -12.63 -11.87
C THR A 73 3.35 -13.64 -10.92
N LYS A 74 4.06 -13.14 -9.91
CA LYS A 74 4.76 -13.92 -8.88
C LYS A 74 4.51 -13.37 -7.49
N THR A 75 4.74 -14.20 -6.47
CA THR A 75 4.56 -13.84 -5.06
C THR A 75 5.88 -13.92 -4.30
N ILE A 76 5.99 -13.16 -3.21
CA ILE A 76 7.13 -13.21 -2.27
C ILE A 76 7.09 -14.45 -1.38
N PHE A 77 6.03 -15.22 -1.44
CA PHE A 77 5.81 -16.48 -0.73
C PHE A 77 5.42 -17.58 -1.73
N LYS A 78 5.56 -18.83 -1.36
CA LYS A 78 5.12 -19.97 -2.20
C LYS A 78 3.60 -20.06 -2.15
N SER A 79 2.93 -19.84 -3.30
CA SER A 79 1.48 -19.70 -3.38
C SER A 79 0.81 -20.86 -4.11
N GLU A 80 -0.04 -21.59 -3.40
CA GLU A 80 -0.95 -22.57 -3.98
C GLU A 80 -2.08 -21.90 -4.79
N VAL A 81 -2.53 -20.73 -4.35
CA VAL A 81 -3.53 -19.94 -5.07
C VAL A 81 -3.00 -19.50 -6.44
N LEU A 82 -1.78 -18.98 -6.48
CA LEU A 82 -1.18 -18.59 -7.77
C LEU A 82 -1.02 -19.80 -8.70
N THR A 83 -0.59 -20.94 -8.18
CA THR A 83 -0.50 -22.21 -8.92
C THR A 83 -1.88 -22.65 -9.43
N LYS A 84 -2.92 -22.58 -8.60
CA LYS A 84 -4.31 -22.90 -8.98
C LYS A 84 -4.79 -22.09 -10.21
N TYR A 85 -4.44 -20.79 -10.25
CA TYR A 85 -4.97 -19.88 -11.28
C TYR A 85 -4.04 -19.65 -12.48
N SER A 86 -2.80 -20.12 -12.43
CA SER A 86 -1.79 -19.96 -13.50
C SER A 86 -1.43 -21.29 -14.17
N THR A 87 -0.50 -21.24 -15.12
CA THR A 87 0.12 -22.43 -15.71
C THR A 87 1.34 -22.91 -14.93
N TYR A 88 1.64 -22.35 -13.78
CA TYR A 88 2.66 -22.88 -12.89
C TYR A 88 2.29 -24.27 -12.39
N GLU A 89 3.24 -25.18 -12.33
CA GLU A 89 3.02 -26.57 -11.91
C GLU A 89 3.11 -26.74 -10.40
N LYS A 90 3.89 -25.86 -9.75
CA LYS A 90 4.14 -25.87 -8.30
C LYS A 90 4.37 -24.45 -7.79
N PRO A 91 4.21 -24.19 -6.46
CA PRO A 91 4.37 -22.87 -5.87
C PRO A 91 5.75 -22.21 -6.09
N GLU A 92 6.81 -23.03 -6.22
CA GLU A 92 8.17 -22.53 -6.47
C GLU A 92 8.31 -21.80 -7.82
N ASP A 93 7.52 -22.14 -8.82
CA ASP A 93 7.61 -21.56 -10.17
C ASP A 93 7.19 -20.09 -10.18
N GLY A 94 6.24 -19.71 -9.29
CA GLY A 94 5.77 -18.36 -9.06
C GLY A 94 6.45 -17.64 -7.89
N TYR A 95 7.57 -18.14 -7.36
CA TYR A 95 8.20 -17.60 -6.17
C TYR A 95 9.30 -16.59 -6.51
N LEU A 96 9.13 -15.29 -6.11
CA LEU A 96 10.07 -14.21 -6.42
C LEU A 96 11.48 -14.43 -5.85
N LEU A 97 11.59 -15.16 -4.74
CA LEU A 97 12.86 -15.40 -4.06
C LEU A 97 13.56 -16.69 -4.49
N ALA A 98 12.97 -17.47 -5.39
CA ALA A 98 13.47 -18.83 -5.73
C ALA A 98 14.98 -18.89 -5.98
N LYS A 99 15.53 -17.93 -6.73
CA LYS A 99 16.97 -17.90 -7.08
C LYS A 99 17.91 -17.57 -5.90
N TYR A 100 17.37 -17.02 -4.78
CA TYR A 100 18.17 -16.65 -3.61
C TYR A 100 18.11 -17.72 -2.51
N MET A 101 17.16 -18.68 -2.61
CA MET A 101 16.92 -19.65 -1.53
C MET A 101 18.03 -20.68 -1.37
N ALA A 102 18.86 -20.92 -2.40
CA ALA A 102 19.96 -21.89 -2.30
C ALA A 102 20.97 -21.51 -1.20
N ASP A 103 21.23 -20.22 -1.03
CA ASP A 103 22.19 -19.68 -0.07
C ASP A 103 21.53 -19.04 1.17
N TYR A 104 20.18 -19.01 1.21
CA TYR A 104 19.47 -18.45 2.34
C TYR A 104 19.44 -19.42 3.51
N GLN A 105 20.02 -19.02 4.62
CA GLN A 105 20.05 -19.80 5.86
C GLN A 105 19.63 -18.95 7.04
N SER A 106 18.58 -19.38 7.74
CA SER A 106 18.06 -18.74 8.94
C SER A 106 17.32 -19.75 9.82
N PRO A 107 16.90 -19.36 11.04
CA PRO A 107 16.11 -20.23 11.91
C PRO A 107 14.79 -20.69 11.28
N THR A 108 14.16 -19.89 10.42
CA THR A 108 12.88 -20.20 9.78
C THR A 108 13.03 -20.77 8.37
N ASN A 109 14.14 -20.49 7.70
CA ASN A 109 14.34 -20.69 6.27
C ASN A 109 13.27 -20.01 5.38
N ASP A 110 12.62 -18.97 5.92
CA ASP A 110 11.63 -18.15 5.24
C ASP A 110 12.01 -16.66 5.39
N PRO A 111 12.51 -16.01 4.31
CA PRO A 111 12.95 -14.62 4.38
C PRO A 111 11.85 -13.64 4.80
N VAL A 112 10.60 -13.94 4.46
CA VAL A 112 9.45 -13.10 4.79
C VAL A 112 9.11 -13.25 6.27
N ARG A 113 9.09 -14.49 6.79
CA ARG A 113 8.91 -14.75 8.23
C ARG A 113 9.99 -14.06 9.05
N ASP A 114 11.24 -14.19 8.63
CA ASP A 114 12.36 -13.56 9.31
C ASP A 114 12.24 -12.03 9.33
N LEU A 115 11.80 -11.41 8.22
CA LEU A 115 11.56 -9.96 8.17
C LEU A 115 10.46 -9.53 9.16
N ILE A 116 9.34 -10.26 9.20
CA ILE A 116 8.24 -9.96 10.12
C ILE A 116 8.72 -10.10 11.56
N ASP A 117 9.42 -11.18 11.91
CA ASP A 117 9.92 -11.44 13.26
C ASP A 117 10.92 -10.38 13.71
N GLU A 118 11.88 -10.00 12.87
CA GLU A 118 12.87 -8.97 13.20
C GLU A 118 12.22 -7.58 13.31
N ALA A 119 11.28 -7.24 12.42
CA ALA A 119 10.54 -5.98 12.45
C ALA A 119 9.70 -5.85 13.73
N HIS A 120 8.99 -6.90 14.12
CA HIS A 120 8.17 -6.92 15.34
C HIS A 120 9.00 -6.79 16.61
N LYS A 121 10.23 -7.33 16.67
CA LYS A 121 11.17 -7.10 17.80
C LYS A 121 11.49 -5.61 17.99
N CYS A 122 11.43 -4.82 16.92
CA CYS A 122 11.65 -3.38 16.92
C CYS A 122 10.35 -2.55 17.01
N ASN A 123 9.19 -3.20 17.23
CA ASN A 123 7.85 -2.60 17.20
C ASN A 123 7.51 -1.93 15.87
N MET A 124 8.00 -2.46 14.76
CA MET A 124 7.64 -2.02 13.41
C MET A 124 6.48 -2.86 12.88
N LYS A 125 5.55 -2.21 12.18
CA LYS A 125 4.45 -2.86 11.46
C LYS A 125 4.91 -3.34 10.09
N VAL A 126 4.40 -4.50 9.65
CA VAL A 126 4.70 -5.05 8.33
C VAL A 126 3.40 -5.18 7.52
N PHE A 127 3.40 -4.55 6.35
CA PHE A 127 2.32 -4.59 5.38
C PHE A 127 2.77 -5.35 4.15
N PHE A 128 1.92 -6.23 3.62
CA PHE A 128 2.12 -6.82 2.31
C PHE A 128 1.56 -5.89 1.23
N TRP A 129 2.44 -5.45 0.34
CA TRP A 129 2.12 -4.56 -0.76
C TRP A 129 1.93 -5.37 -2.06
N PHE A 130 0.69 -5.42 -2.55
CA PHE A 130 0.29 -6.08 -3.80
C PHE A 130 0.49 -5.11 -4.97
N GLU A 131 1.76 -4.83 -5.30
CA GLU A 131 2.21 -3.80 -6.23
C GLU A 131 1.55 -3.91 -7.61
N TYR A 132 1.50 -5.11 -8.20
CA TYR A 132 0.95 -5.26 -9.54
C TYR A 132 -0.57 -5.34 -9.56
N GLY A 133 -1.23 -5.79 -8.50
CA GLY A 133 -2.69 -5.83 -8.42
C GLY A 133 -3.34 -6.43 -9.67
N PHE A 134 -4.14 -5.62 -10.36
CA PHE A 134 -4.80 -6.00 -11.61
C PHE A 134 -3.94 -5.74 -12.86
N MET A 135 -2.76 -5.15 -12.74
CA MET A 135 -1.87 -4.93 -13.88
C MET A 135 -1.10 -6.21 -14.22
N GLY A 136 -1.06 -6.54 -15.48
CA GLY A 136 -0.15 -7.54 -16.04
C GLY A 136 1.16 -6.90 -16.51
N GLU A 137 2.14 -7.71 -16.86
CA GLU A 137 3.41 -7.25 -17.38
C GLU A 137 3.34 -6.83 -18.84
N GLY A 138 4.12 -5.87 -19.13
CA GLY A 138 4.71 -5.27 -20.31
C GLY A 138 4.32 -5.75 -21.71
N ARG A 139 4.80 -5.03 -22.73
CA ARG A 139 4.52 -5.32 -24.14
C ARG A 139 5.65 -6.10 -24.83
N PRO A 140 5.29 -6.94 -25.79
CA PRO A 140 3.95 -7.40 -26.16
C PRO A 140 3.33 -8.21 -25.03
N ILE A 141 1.97 -8.28 -24.97
CA ILE A 141 1.30 -9.21 -24.04
C ILE A 141 1.99 -10.52 -24.24
N ALA A 142 2.76 -10.94 -23.27
CA ALA A 142 3.49 -12.15 -23.39
C ALA A 142 2.44 -13.27 -23.49
N ALA A 143 2.40 -13.96 -24.62
CA ALA A 143 1.53 -15.12 -24.81
C ALA A 143 1.79 -16.20 -23.74
N ASP A 144 2.90 -16.06 -23.04
CA ASP A 144 3.42 -16.89 -21.95
C ASP A 144 3.09 -16.35 -20.54
N ASN A 145 2.33 -15.22 -20.40
CA ASN A 145 1.87 -14.81 -19.07
C ASN A 145 1.06 -15.94 -18.42
N PRO A 146 1.51 -16.49 -17.28
CA PRO A 146 0.95 -17.73 -16.74
C PRO A 146 -0.53 -17.65 -16.38
N LEU A 147 -1.04 -16.47 -15.96
CA LEU A 147 -2.45 -16.27 -15.65
C LEU A 147 -3.29 -16.21 -16.93
N LEU A 148 -2.85 -15.45 -17.95
CA LEU A 148 -3.57 -15.32 -19.22
C LEU A 148 -3.51 -16.58 -20.06
N ALA A 149 -2.40 -17.32 -20.04
CA ALA A 149 -2.30 -18.60 -20.71
C ALA A 149 -3.37 -19.60 -20.22
N LYS A 150 -3.69 -19.56 -18.92
CA LYS A 150 -4.75 -20.40 -18.33
C LYS A 150 -6.13 -19.75 -18.44
N ASN A 151 -6.23 -18.43 -18.40
CA ASN A 151 -7.48 -17.67 -18.35
C ASN A 151 -7.46 -16.51 -19.38
N PRO A 152 -7.47 -16.78 -20.69
CA PRO A 152 -7.34 -15.74 -21.71
C PRO A 152 -8.46 -14.69 -21.67
N HIS A 153 -9.64 -15.06 -21.16
CA HIS A 153 -10.80 -14.19 -20.98
C HIS A 153 -10.67 -13.22 -19.78
N TRP A 154 -9.56 -13.28 -19.03
CA TRP A 154 -9.27 -12.32 -17.95
C TRP A 154 -8.68 -11.01 -18.47
N LEU A 155 -8.26 -10.95 -19.72
CA LEU A 155 -7.71 -9.74 -20.32
C LEU A 155 -8.78 -8.64 -20.42
N GLY A 156 -8.51 -7.48 -19.86
CA GLY A 156 -9.35 -6.30 -20.02
C GLY A 156 -9.20 -5.71 -21.43
N MET A 157 -10.31 -5.27 -22.03
CA MET A 157 -10.32 -4.71 -23.39
C MET A 157 -10.79 -3.27 -23.37
N ASP A 158 -10.22 -2.45 -24.26
CA ASP A 158 -10.66 -1.07 -24.51
C ASP A 158 -11.79 -1.02 -25.57
N ASN A 159 -12.28 0.21 -25.82
CA ASN A 159 -13.34 0.46 -26.81
C ASN A 159 -12.94 0.22 -28.27
N LYS A 160 -11.66 -0.08 -28.54
CA LYS A 160 -11.14 -0.45 -29.86
C LYS A 160 -10.79 -1.95 -29.94
N GLN A 161 -11.22 -2.73 -28.95
CA GLN A 161 -10.92 -4.15 -28.84
C GLN A 161 -9.41 -4.41 -28.77
N GLN A 162 -8.66 -3.50 -28.12
CA GLN A 162 -7.26 -3.69 -27.79
C GLN A 162 -7.13 -3.94 -26.27
N PRO A 163 -6.04 -4.57 -25.81
CA PRO A 163 -5.76 -4.71 -24.40
C PRO A 163 -5.81 -3.36 -23.67
N ALA A 164 -6.62 -3.28 -22.64
CA ALA A 164 -6.80 -2.03 -21.88
C ALA A 164 -5.49 -1.60 -21.22
N ASN A 165 -5.06 -0.39 -21.49
CA ASN A 165 -3.87 0.24 -20.90
C ASN A 165 -4.03 1.77 -20.87
N TYR A 166 -3.28 2.46 -19.98
CA TYR A 166 -3.28 3.92 -19.89
C TYR A 166 -1.98 4.57 -20.37
N ASN A 167 -0.87 3.85 -20.35
CA ASN A 167 0.48 4.36 -20.64
C ASN A 167 1.10 3.81 -21.92
N GLY A 168 0.39 2.92 -22.60
CA GLY A 168 0.86 2.26 -23.81
C GLY A 168 1.82 1.10 -23.59
N HIS A 169 2.12 0.70 -22.36
CA HIS A 169 3.09 -0.35 -22.02
C HIS A 169 2.50 -1.53 -21.28
N ASP A 170 1.67 -1.28 -20.27
CA ASP A 170 1.15 -2.33 -19.40
C ASP A 170 -0.31 -2.62 -19.74
N TYR A 171 -0.69 -3.88 -19.73
CA TYR A 171 -2.07 -4.29 -19.87
C TYR A 171 -2.67 -4.63 -18.50
N TYR A 172 -4.01 -4.70 -18.43
CA TYR A 172 -4.74 -4.99 -17.21
C TYR A 172 -5.60 -6.25 -17.36
N PHE A 173 -5.62 -7.07 -16.33
CA PHE A 173 -6.67 -8.06 -16.15
C PHE A 173 -7.98 -7.34 -15.86
N ASN A 174 -9.09 -7.88 -16.34
CA ASN A 174 -10.40 -7.27 -16.17
C ASN A 174 -10.82 -7.24 -14.70
N SER A 175 -10.58 -6.11 -14.04
CA SER A 175 -10.92 -5.89 -12.63
C SER A 175 -12.42 -5.82 -12.36
N TYR A 176 -13.26 -5.73 -13.37
CA TYR A 176 -14.72 -5.82 -13.24
C TYR A 176 -15.21 -7.27 -13.17
N ASN A 177 -14.38 -8.24 -13.56
CA ASN A 177 -14.71 -9.66 -13.56
C ASN A 177 -14.50 -10.29 -12.16
N PRO A 178 -15.57 -10.81 -11.51
CA PRO A 178 -15.46 -11.46 -10.21
C PRO A 178 -14.45 -12.62 -10.14
N ALA A 179 -14.19 -13.33 -11.25
CA ALA A 179 -13.19 -14.40 -11.28
C ALA A 179 -11.76 -13.84 -11.06
N VAL A 180 -11.45 -12.70 -11.70
CA VAL A 180 -10.16 -11.98 -11.51
C VAL A 180 -10.08 -11.40 -10.12
N GLN A 181 -11.18 -10.82 -9.62
CA GLN A 181 -11.25 -10.30 -8.26
C GLN A 181 -11.05 -11.39 -7.21
N ASN A 182 -11.66 -12.57 -7.40
CA ASN A 182 -11.54 -13.72 -6.50
C ASN A 182 -10.11 -14.22 -6.42
N PHE A 183 -9.40 -14.28 -7.55
CA PHE A 183 -7.99 -14.65 -7.58
C PHE A 183 -7.16 -13.76 -6.62
N LEU A 184 -7.30 -12.42 -6.72
CA LEU A 184 -6.54 -11.51 -5.85
C LEU A 184 -6.99 -11.58 -4.39
N ILE A 185 -8.29 -11.73 -4.12
CA ILE A 185 -8.80 -11.91 -2.76
C ILE A 185 -8.24 -13.20 -2.15
N GLU A 186 -8.33 -14.34 -2.87
CA GLU A 186 -7.82 -15.62 -2.40
C GLU A 186 -6.30 -15.56 -2.15
N LEU A 187 -5.55 -14.87 -3.02
CA LEU A 187 -4.11 -14.68 -2.87
C LEU A 187 -3.76 -13.88 -1.59
N ILE A 188 -4.53 -12.84 -1.30
CA ILE A 188 -4.39 -12.06 -0.06
C ILE A 188 -4.77 -12.89 1.16
N GLU A 189 -5.86 -13.66 1.10
CA GLU A 189 -6.27 -14.54 2.20
C GLU A 189 -5.27 -15.67 2.47
N GLU A 190 -4.62 -16.19 1.42
CA GLU A 190 -3.52 -17.14 1.56
C GLU A 190 -2.33 -16.51 2.29
N ALA A 191 -1.93 -15.30 1.90
CA ALA A 191 -0.87 -14.56 2.58
C ALA A 191 -1.17 -14.36 4.08
N LEU A 192 -2.41 -13.98 4.42
CA LEU A 192 -2.87 -13.83 5.82
C LEU A 192 -2.97 -15.17 6.56
N THR A 193 -3.07 -16.30 5.86
CA THR A 193 -3.04 -17.63 6.46
C THR A 193 -1.61 -18.07 6.76
N LEU A 194 -0.67 -17.80 5.84
CA LEU A 194 0.73 -18.13 5.99
C LEU A 194 1.42 -17.24 7.04
N TYR A 195 1.01 -15.97 7.14
CA TYR A 195 1.56 -14.96 8.05
C TYR A 195 0.44 -14.32 8.89
N PRO A 196 -0.09 -15.02 9.90
CA PRO A 196 -1.28 -14.59 10.64
C PRO A 196 -1.05 -13.38 11.54
N ASP A 197 0.19 -13.02 11.79
CA ASP A 197 0.62 -11.83 12.55
C ASP A 197 0.98 -10.62 11.67
N LEU A 198 0.71 -10.71 10.36
CA LEU A 198 0.86 -9.58 9.45
C LEU A 198 -0.04 -8.41 9.89
N ASP A 199 0.49 -7.20 9.90
CA ASP A 199 -0.23 -6.01 10.39
C ASP A 199 -1.18 -5.41 9.36
N GLY A 200 -0.90 -5.57 8.07
CA GLY A 200 -1.75 -5.01 7.03
C GLY A 200 -1.47 -5.52 5.61
N VAL A 201 -2.37 -5.11 4.74
CA VAL A 201 -2.30 -5.33 3.28
C VAL A 201 -2.43 -3.98 2.60
N GLN A 202 -1.68 -3.76 1.53
CA GLN A 202 -1.75 -2.53 0.74
C GLN A 202 -1.92 -2.82 -0.75
N GLY A 203 -2.93 -2.17 -1.37
CA GLY A 203 -2.99 -1.94 -2.80
C GLY A 203 -2.40 -0.58 -3.17
N ASP A 204 -1.99 -0.39 -4.42
CA ASP A 204 -1.44 0.87 -4.91
C ASP A 204 -2.22 1.44 -6.11
N ASP A 205 -1.54 2.06 -7.06
CA ASP A 205 -2.15 2.59 -8.29
C ASP A 205 -2.61 1.50 -9.28
N ARG A 206 -2.51 0.23 -8.91
CA ARG A 206 -2.94 -0.93 -9.71
C ARG A 206 -3.97 -1.82 -8.98
N LEU A 207 -4.30 -1.51 -7.71
CA LEU A 207 -5.24 -2.29 -6.90
C LEU A 207 -6.01 -1.42 -5.90
N PRO A 208 -7.32 -1.23 -6.07
CA PRO A 208 -8.10 -1.53 -7.28
C PRO A 208 -7.87 -0.50 -8.38
N ALA A 209 -7.77 -0.94 -9.60
CA ALA A 209 -7.60 -0.05 -10.74
C ALA A 209 -8.05 -0.71 -12.05
N MET A 210 -8.41 0.14 -13.03
CA MET A 210 -8.64 -0.25 -14.41
C MET A 210 -8.44 0.97 -15.32
N PRO A 211 -7.78 0.86 -16.47
CA PRO A 211 -7.66 1.98 -17.41
C PRO A 211 -9.02 2.59 -17.79
N ARG A 212 -9.09 3.90 -17.87
CA ARG A 212 -10.33 4.67 -18.13
C ARG A 212 -11.08 4.24 -19.39
N ASN A 213 -10.35 3.84 -20.45
CA ASN A 213 -10.91 3.39 -21.74
C ASN A 213 -11.38 1.94 -21.74
N SER A 214 -11.34 1.21 -20.63
CA SER A 214 -11.62 -0.21 -20.48
C SER A 214 -13.10 -0.56 -20.34
N GLY A 215 -13.41 -1.85 -20.19
CA GLY A 215 -14.74 -2.37 -19.92
C GLY A 215 -15.49 -2.87 -21.16
N TYR A 216 -14.78 -3.07 -22.28
CA TYR A 216 -15.35 -3.55 -23.53
C TYR A 216 -15.00 -5.01 -23.82
N ASP A 217 -14.56 -5.76 -22.84
CA ASP A 217 -14.42 -7.21 -22.88
C ASP A 217 -15.78 -7.91 -22.79
N ILE A 218 -15.81 -9.17 -23.21
CA ILE A 218 -17.04 -9.97 -23.32
C ILE A 218 -17.80 -10.02 -21.98
N TYR A 219 -17.09 -10.20 -20.85
CA TYR A 219 -17.74 -10.30 -19.55
C TYR A 219 -18.44 -8.98 -19.17
N THR A 220 -17.72 -7.87 -19.23
CA THR A 220 -18.22 -6.56 -18.82
C THR A 220 -19.37 -6.08 -19.69
N VAL A 221 -19.26 -6.30 -21.02
CA VAL A 221 -20.36 -6.01 -21.97
C VAL A 221 -21.59 -6.84 -21.65
N SER A 222 -21.42 -8.16 -21.45
CA SER A 222 -22.55 -9.06 -21.13
C SER A 222 -23.22 -8.69 -19.80
N LEU A 223 -22.43 -8.31 -18.77
CA LEU A 223 -22.96 -7.85 -17.49
C LEU A 223 -23.77 -6.56 -17.67
N TYR A 224 -23.25 -5.58 -18.43
CA TYR A 224 -23.95 -4.34 -18.71
C TYR A 224 -25.29 -4.61 -19.41
N GLN A 225 -25.28 -5.43 -20.47
CA GLN A 225 -26.50 -5.80 -21.20
C GLN A 225 -27.54 -6.47 -20.31
N SER A 226 -27.12 -7.36 -19.42
CA SER A 226 -28.03 -8.07 -18.51
C SER A 226 -28.77 -7.12 -17.54
N LEU A 227 -28.12 -6.01 -17.17
CA LEU A 227 -28.64 -5.01 -16.24
C LEU A 227 -29.35 -3.85 -16.94
N HIS A 228 -29.21 -3.70 -18.27
CA HIS A 228 -29.72 -2.58 -19.05
C HIS A 228 -30.64 -3.04 -20.20
N ASN A 229 -31.48 -4.05 -19.97
CA ASN A 229 -32.48 -4.57 -20.93
C ASN A 229 -31.90 -4.92 -22.31
N GLY A 230 -30.67 -5.45 -22.35
CA GLY A 230 -30.00 -5.84 -23.59
C GLY A 230 -29.24 -4.71 -24.30
N ALA A 231 -29.24 -3.49 -23.76
CA ALA A 231 -28.50 -2.36 -24.33
C ALA A 231 -26.99 -2.60 -24.31
N LEU A 232 -26.30 -2.23 -25.39
CA LEU A 232 -24.84 -2.20 -25.40
C LEU A 232 -24.31 -1.03 -24.57
N PRO A 233 -23.11 -1.15 -23.97
CA PRO A 233 -22.46 -0.02 -23.32
C PRO A 233 -22.20 1.10 -24.33
N PRO A 234 -22.18 2.38 -23.90
CA PRO A 234 -21.82 3.51 -24.74
C PRO A 234 -20.47 3.28 -25.45
N SER A 235 -20.39 3.62 -26.73
CA SER A 235 -19.13 3.54 -27.49
C SER A 235 -18.10 4.59 -27.06
N ASP A 236 -18.59 5.71 -26.51
CA ASP A 236 -17.77 6.71 -25.85
C ASP A 236 -17.45 6.25 -24.42
N TYR A 237 -16.19 5.92 -24.17
CA TYR A 237 -15.73 5.48 -22.84
C TYR A 237 -15.78 6.60 -21.79
N GLU A 238 -15.90 7.88 -22.19
CA GLU A 238 -16.08 9.04 -21.29
C GLU A 238 -17.55 9.35 -20.99
N ASN A 239 -18.50 8.61 -21.57
CA ASN A 239 -19.92 8.79 -21.23
C ASN A 239 -20.10 8.72 -19.70
N PRO A 240 -20.72 9.75 -19.05
CA PRO A 240 -20.78 9.83 -17.59
C PRO A 240 -21.46 8.64 -16.91
N ASP A 241 -22.56 8.11 -17.49
CA ASP A 241 -23.29 6.98 -16.91
C ASP A 241 -22.44 5.70 -16.97
N TRP A 242 -21.71 5.51 -18.08
CA TRP A 242 -20.80 4.39 -18.27
C TRP A 242 -19.59 4.47 -17.33
N VAL A 243 -19.05 5.67 -17.13
CA VAL A 243 -17.96 5.93 -16.18
C VAL A 243 -18.43 5.61 -14.76
N ASN A 244 -19.55 6.19 -14.32
CA ASN A 244 -20.09 5.99 -12.98
C ASN A 244 -20.40 4.52 -12.69
N TRP A 245 -20.96 3.80 -13.66
CA TRP A 245 -21.25 2.37 -13.51
C TRP A 245 -19.96 1.55 -13.30
N ARG A 246 -18.91 1.82 -14.08
CA ARG A 246 -17.61 1.13 -13.92
C ARG A 246 -16.89 1.50 -12.61
N LEU A 247 -16.94 2.78 -12.20
CA LEU A 247 -16.43 3.22 -10.90
C LEU A 247 -17.09 2.43 -9.76
N GLU A 248 -18.43 2.28 -9.82
CA GLU A 248 -19.15 1.56 -8.78
C GLU A 248 -18.76 0.06 -8.72
N LEU A 249 -18.43 -0.58 -9.84
CA LEU A 249 -17.90 -1.95 -9.83
C LEU A 249 -16.57 -2.06 -9.08
N LEU A 250 -15.67 -1.08 -9.24
CA LEU A 250 -14.39 -1.06 -8.50
C LEU A 250 -14.58 -0.67 -7.03
N ASN A 251 -15.50 0.27 -6.73
CA ASN A 251 -15.85 0.62 -5.37
C ASN A 251 -16.47 -0.58 -4.63
N ALA A 252 -17.34 -1.34 -5.30
CA ALA A 252 -17.89 -2.58 -4.76
C ALA A 252 -16.79 -3.63 -4.50
N PHE A 253 -15.80 -3.75 -5.38
CA PHE A 253 -14.65 -4.62 -5.13
C PHE A 253 -13.85 -4.16 -3.91
N ALA A 254 -13.58 -2.87 -3.74
CA ALA A 254 -12.85 -2.34 -2.58
C ALA A 254 -13.57 -2.66 -1.26
N ARG A 255 -14.90 -2.49 -1.22
CA ARG A 255 -15.73 -2.88 -0.06
C ARG A 255 -15.63 -4.38 0.23
N ARG A 256 -15.82 -5.22 -0.80
CA ARG A 256 -15.74 -6.67 -0.68
C ARG A 256 -14.34 -7.13 -0.23
N LEU A 257 -13.27 -6.53 -0.75
CA LEU A 257 -11.90 -6.81 -0.31
C LEU A 257 -11.72 -6.52 1.17
N ASN A 258 -12.18 -5.36 1.64
CA ASN A 258 -12.14 -5.00 3.06
C ASN A 258 -12.93 -6.00 3.92
N GLU A 259 -14.14 -6.34 3.53
CA GLU A 259 -14.98 -7.32 4.24
C GLU A 259 -14.27 -8.67 4.39
N ARG A 260 -13.65 -9.18 3.31
CA ARG A 260 -12.95 -10.47 3.30
C ARG A 260 -11.70 -10.43 4.19
N ILE A 261 -10.91 -9.36 4.13
CA ILE A 261 -9.72 -9.18 4.99
C ILE A 261 -10.16 -9.13 6.47
N LYS A 262 -11.18 -8.32 6.80
CA LYS A 262 -11.65 -8.18 8.18
C LYS A 262 -12.30 -9.45 8.72
N ALA A 263 -12.99 -10.21 7.90
CA ALA A 263 -13.52 -11.53 8.27
C ALA A 263 -12.41 -12.55 8.57
N LYS A 264 -11.27 -12.46 7.85
CA LYS A 264 -10.10 -13.31 8.10
C LYS A 264 -9.37 -12.93 9.37
N ASN A 265 -9.11 -11.63 9.56
CA ASN A 265 -8.52 -11.06 10.77
C ASN A 265 -8.90 -9.57 10.90
N GLY A 266 -9.79 -9.26 11.85
CA GLY A 266 -10.28 -7.89 12.05
C GLY A 266 -9.20 -6.86 12.45
N LYS A 267 -8.02 -7.30 12.87
CA LYS A 267 -6.90 -6.42 13.24
C LYS A 267 -6.03 -6.00 12.04
N VAL A 268 -6.06 -6.77 10.95
CA VAL A 268 -5.29 -6.44 9.74
C VAL A 268 -5.81 -5.16 9.12
N MET A 269 -4.93 -4.22 8.86
CA MET A 269 -5.26 -2.94 8.20
C MET A 269 -5.30 -3.11 6.69
N LEU A 270 -6.32 -2.52 6.03
CA LEU A 270 -6.33 -2.34 4.58
C LEU A 270 -5.85 -0.93 4.25
N SER A 271 -4.73 -0.86 3.55
CA SER A 271 -4.12 0.39 3.07
C SER A 271 -4.26 0.52 1.56
N PHE A 272 -4.36 1.75 1.07
CA PHE A 272 -4.24 2.05 -0.35
C PHE A 272 -3.21 3.16 -0.60
N ALA A 273 -2.41 2.98 -1.65
CA ALA A 273 -1.42 3.94 -2.12
C ALA A 273 -1.68 4.40 -3.57
N PRO A 274 -2.84 5.03 -3.84
CA PRO A 274 -3.21 5.47 -5.17
C PRO A 274 -2.41 6.71 -5.62
N ASN A 275 -2.55 7.07 -6.89
CA ASN A 275 -2.13 8.38 -7.38
C ASN A 275 -3.05 9.51 -6.83
N PRO A 276 -2.61 10.79 -6.90
CA PRO A 276 -3.45 11.92 -6.51
C PRO A 276 -4.73 12.05 -7.35
N TYR A 277 -5.86 12.33 -6.66
CA TYR A 277 -7.14 12.65 -7.30
C TYR A 277 -7.10 14.09 -7.88
N PRO A 278 -7.74 14.41 -9.02
CA PRO A 278 -8.61 13.52 -9.82
C PRO A 278 -7.88 12.63 -10.83
N TRP A 279 -6.57 12.79 -11.01
CA TRP A 279 -5.81 12.08 -12.04
C TRP A 279 -5.99 10.54 -11.96
N CYS A 280 -6.00 9.98 -10.76
CA CYS A 280 -6.14 8.53 -10.58
C CYS A 280 -7.51 8.00 -11.03
N GLU A 281 -8.57 8.76 -10.84
CA GLU A 281 -9.90 8.41 -11.36
C GLU A 281 -9.93 8.55 -12.88
N GLU A 282 -9.44 9.69 -13.41
CA GLU A 282 -9.44 10.00 -14.85
C GLU A 282 -8.58 9.03 -15.68
N LYS A 283 -7.59 8.37 -15.09
CA LYS A 283 -6.67 7.45 -15.80
C LYS A 283 -6.90 6.00 -15.45
N LEU A 284 -7.17 5.71 -14.18
CA LEU A 284 -7.14 4.37 -13.61
C LEU A 284 -8.45 3.99 -12.89
N MET A 285 -9.50 4.78 -13.02
CA MET A 285 -10.80 4.56 -12.36
C MET A 285 -10.69 4.37 -10.84
N GLN A 286 -9.68 5.00 -10.19
CA GLN A 286 -9.46 4.92 -8.76
C GLN A 286 -10.21 6.05 -8.03
N ASP A 287 -11.27 5.72 -7.32
CA ASP A 287 -12.11 6.64 -6.56
C ASP A 287 -11.80 6.54 -5.05
N TRP A 288 -10.55 6.79 -4.66
CA TRP A 288 -10.17 6.71 -3.26
C TRP A 288 -10.92 7.72 -2.34
N PRO A 289 -11.44 8.87 -2.80
CA PRO A 289 -12.33 9.68 -1.97
C PRO A 289 -13.56 8.90 -1.51
N GLN A 290 -14.16 8.10 -2.40
CA GLN A 290 -15.29 7.23 -2.04
C GLN A 290 -14.86 6.10 -1.08
N TRP A 291 -13.67 5.51 -1.28
CA TRP A 291 -13.16 4.49 -0.34
C TRP A 291 -12.95 5.03 1.07
N CYS A 292 -12.49 6.29 1.20
CA CYS A 292 -12.42 6.98 2.50
C CYS A 292 -13.80 7.18 3.11
N LYS A 293 -14.77 7.62 2.32
CA LYS A 293 -16.16 7.85 2.75
C LYS A 293 -16.83 6.55 3.20
N ASP A 294 -16.61 5.46 2.49
CA ASP A 294 -17.13 4.13 2.82
C ASP A 294 -16.42 3.50 4.03
N GLY A 295 -15.31 4.09 4.50
CA GLY A 295 -14.53 3.58 5.63
C GLY A 295 -13.79 2.28 5.34
N VAL A 296 -13.55 1.95 4.07
CA VAL A 296 -12.85 0.72 3.66
C VAL A 296 -11.33 0.86 3.68
N CYS A 297 -10.81 2.10 3.70
CA CYS A 297 -9.39 2.41 3.74
C CYS A 297 -8.95 2.73 5.18
N ASP A 298 -8.11 1.88 5.77
CA ASP A 298 -7.59 2.12 7.12
C ASP A 298 -6.43 3.13 7.11
N LEU A 299 -5.53 3.02 6.13
CA LEU A 299 -4.40 3.92 5.91
C LEU A 299 -4.35 4.35 4.45
N LEU A 300 -4.51 5.63 4.19
CA LEU A 300 -4.33 6.22 2.86
C LEU A 300 -2.89 6.71 2.69
N ALA A 301 -2.21 6.26 1.61
CA ALA A 301 -0.80 6.54 1.34
C ALA A 301 -0.60 7.11 -0.09
N VAL A 302 -1.36 8.15 -0.45
CA VAL A 302 -1.33 8.73 -1.82
C VAL A 302 0.09 9.04 -2.28
N GLN A 303 0.45 8.61 -3.48
CA GLN A 303 1.77 8.80 -4.11
C GLN A 303 2.00 10.28 -4.48
N CYS A 304 2.33 11.11 -3.50
CA CYS A 304 2.60 12.54 -3.67
C CYS A 304 4.02 12.80 -4.22
N TYR A 305 4.41 12.06 -5.27
CA TYR A 305 5.76 12.11 -5.84
C TYR A 305 5.99 13.42 -6.58
N ARG A 306 6.75 14.33 -5.99
CA ARG A 306 7.08 15.66 -6.55
C ARG A 306 8.53 16.00 -6.27
N TYR A 307 9.13 16.78 -7.17
CA TYR A 307 10.54 17.16 -7.12
C TYR A 307 10.73 18.67 -6.83
N SER A 308 9.73 19.31 -6.21
CA SER A 308 9.82 20.67 -5.65
C SER A 308 8.87 20.82 -4.48
N GLY A 309 9.16 21.76 -3.57
CA GLY A 309 8.34 22.08 -2.42
C GLY A 309 6.95 22.59 -2.82
N ASP A 310 6.87 23.51 -3.76
CA ASP A 310 5.60 24.12 -4.20
C ASP A 310 4.66 23.08 -4.82
N ALA A 311 5.16 22.25 -5.74
CA ALA A 311 4.36 21.18 -6.34
C ALA A 311 3.92 20.14 -5.30
N TYR A 312 4.79 19.82 -4.32
CA TYR A 312 4.47 18.92 -3.23
C TYR A 312 3.36 19.50 -2.33
N ARG A 313 3.52 20.76 -1.90
CA ARG A 313 2.54 21.47 -1.08
C ARG A 313 1.17 21.50 -1.75
N SER A 314 1.13 21.88 -3.03
CA SER A 314 -0.11 21.91 -3.80
C SER A 314 -0.79 20.53 -3.83
N THR A 315 -0.04 19.49 -4.17
CA THR A 315 -0.56 18.11 -4.24
C THR A 315 -1.09 17.64 -2.88
N VAL A 316 -0.31 17.76 -1.80
CA VAL A 316 -0.71 17.28 -0.48
C VAL A 316 -1.89 18.09 0.07
N SER A 317 -1.95 19.41 -0.18
CA SER A 317 -3.08 20.24 0.24
C SER A 317 -4.39 19.81 -0.42
N GLU A 318 -4.36 19.45 -1.71
CA GLU A 318 -5.56 18.96 -2.41
C GLU A 318 -5.99 17.57 -1.87
N VAL A 319 -5.05 16.67 -1.61
CA VAL A 319 -5.34 15.38 -0.95
C VAL A 319 -6.01 15.61 0.40
N ILE A 320 -5.47 16.49 1.26
CA ILE A 320 -6.05 16.81 2.57
C ILE A 320 -7.47 17.37 2.42
N LYS A 321 -7.73 18.19 1.43
CA LYS A 321 -9.05 18.73 1.17
C LYS A 321 -10.06 17.63 0.84
N HIS A 322 -9.71 16.67 -0.03
CA HIS A 322 -10.55 15.50 -0.31
C HIS A 322 -10.79 14.64 0.94
N ILE A 323 -9.74 14.39 1.74
CA ILE A 323 -9.87 13.67 3.01
C ILE A 323 -10.86 14.36 3.93
N LYS A 324 -10.72 15.67 4.16
CA LYS A 324 -11.61 16.44 5.05
C LYS A 324 -13.06 16.40 4.61
N ASN A 325 -13.31 16.39 3.30
CA ASN A 325 -14.65 16.36 2.74
C ASN A 325 -15.32 14.99 2.81
N ASN A 326 -14.56 13.90 2.86
CA ASN A 326 -15.08 12.54 2.80
C ASN A 326 -14.96 11.78 4.13
N ASN A 327 -13.79 11.84 4.79
CA ASN A 327 -13.57 11.23 6.10
C ASN A 327 -12.48 12.02 6.86
N PRO A 328 -12.84 13.00 7.68
CA PRO A 328 -11.88 13.82 8.43
C PRO A 328 -10.95 13.04 9.37
N ASN A 329 -11.33 11.82 9.75
CA ASN A 329 -10.55 10.95 10.64
C ASN A 329 -9.68 9.94 9.89
N GLN A 330 -9.61 10.03 8.55
CA GLN A 330 -8.79 9.14 7.74
C GLN A 330 -7.32 9.22 8.15
N LEU A 331 -6.74 8.07 8.51
CA LEU A 331 -5.29 8.01 8.71
C LEU A 331 -4.61 8.22 7.35
N PHE A 332 -3.77 9.23 7.28
CA PHE A 332 -3.08 9.64 6.06
C PHE A 332 -1.59 9.81 6.29
N ALA A 333 -0.78 9.18 5.43
CA ALA A 333 0.65 9.36 5.34
C ALA A 333 1.05 9.47 3.86
N PRO A 334 1.43 10.66 3.35
CA PRO A 334 1.78 10.81 1.95
C PRO A 334 2.95 9.93 1.55
N GLY A 335 2.86 9.31 0.38
CA GLY A 335 3.99 8.69 -0.30
C GLY A 335 4.95 9.75 -0.80
N MET A 336 6.24 9.64 -0.46
CA MET A 336 7.30 10.53 -0.88
C MET A 336 8.35 9.77 -1.69
N ILE A 337 8.69 10.27 -2.87
CA ILE A 337 9.71 9.64 -3.70
C ILE A 337 11.10 10.02 -3.20
N LEU A 338 11.98 9.03 -3.04
CA LEU A 338 13.41 9.24 -2.82
C LEU A 338 14.23 8.80 -4.02
N MET A 339 13.78 7.73 -4.70
CA MET A 339 14.50 7.12 -5.81
C MET A 339 13.50 6.49 -6.78
N GLU A 340 13.84 6.46 -8.07
CA GLU A 340 13.07 5.82 -9.13
C GLU A 340 14.05 5.14 -10.09
N GLY A 341 13.84 3.85 -10.42
CA GLY A 341 14.67 3.12 -11.37
C GLY A 341 16.18 3.15 -11.08
N GLY A 342 16.58 3.17 -9.79
CA GLY A 342 18.00 3.23 -9.39
C GLY A 342 18.63 4.63 -9.44
N SER A 343 17.87 5.68 -9.80
CA SER A 343 18.31 7.07 -9.83
C SER A 343 17.41 7.98 -8.99
N SER A 344 17.85 9.18 -8.68
CA SER A 344 17.03 10.15 -7.96
C SER A 344 17.18 11.56 -8.55
N LYS A 345 16.04 12.22 -8.76
CA LYS A 345 15.95 13.68 -8.98
C LYS A 345 15.74 14.44 -7.67
N MET A 346 15.55 13.72 -6.56
CA MET A 346 15.39 14.28 -5.22
C MET A 346 16.75 14.83 -4.73
N THR A 347 16.70 15.96 -4.00
CA THR A 347 17.86 16.50 -3.29
C THR A 347 17.60 16.54 -1.80
N PRO A 348 18.64 16.58 -0.94
CA PRO A 348 18.45 16.72 0.51
C PRO A 348 17.63 17.96 0.90
N ASP A 349 17.77 19.05 0.18
CA ASP A 349 17.05 20.31 0.44
C ASP A 349 15.56 20.16 0.12
N ILE A 350 15.23 19.55 -1.04
CA ILE A 350 13.84 19.25 -1.41
C ILE A 350 13.21 18.31 -0.38
N LEU A 351 13.92 17.24 0.02
CA LEU A 351 13.42 16.32 1.04
C LEU A 351 13.15 17.03 2.37
N GLN A 352 14.09 17.88 2.82
CA GLN A 352 13.92 18.65 4.07
C GLN A 352 12.73 19.62 3.97
N GLU A 353 12.54 20.26 2.82
CA GLU A 353 11.41 21.14 2.58
C GLU A 353 10.07 20.40 2.59
N GLN A 354 9.97 19.25 1.92
CA GLN A 354 8.74 18.43 1.92
C GLN A 354 8.39 17.95 3.32
N LEU A 355 9.37 17.53 4.13
CA LEU A 355 9.16 17.18 5.53
C LEU A 355 8.64 18.35 6.36
N ARG A 356 9.17 19.57 6.13
CA ARG A 356 8.67 20.79 6.78
C ARG A 356 7.23 21.06 6.38
N ILE A 357 6.90 20.95 5.11
CA ILE A 357 5.53 21.11 4.59
C ILE A 357 4.57 20.13 5.27
N ASN A 358 4.94 18.86 5.41
CA ASN A 358 4.11 17.88 6.12
C ASN A 358 3.78 18.34 7.54
N ARG A 359 4.76 18.81 8.30
CA ARG A 359 4.56 19.26 9.69
C ARG A 359 3.70 20.53 9.76
N GLU A 360 3.86 21.48 8.84
CA GLU A 360 3.02 22.68 8.72
C GLU A 360 1.57 22.36 8.41
N LEU A 361 1.34 21.32 7.63
CA LEU A 361 -0.01 20.83 7.27
C LEU A 361 -0.62 19.88 8.33
N GLY A 362 0.09 19.63 9.44
CA GLY A 362 -0.36 18.75 10.52
C GLY A 362 -0.18 17.26 10.24
N ILE A 363 0.52 16.88 9.18
CA ILE A 363 0.83 15.49 8.85
C ILE A 363 1.94 15.00 9.78
N LYS A 364 1.73 13.84 10.41
CA LYS A 364 2.62 13.29 11.44
C LYS A 364 3.56 12.19 10.93
N GLY A 365 3.53 11.90 9.64
CA GLY A 365 4.39 10.86 9.06
C GLY A 365 4.28 10.79 7.55
N GLU A 366 5.09 9.97 6.96
CA GLU A 366 5.20 9.74 5.52
C GLU A 366 5.70 8.33 5.23
N ILE A 367 5.54 7.87 3.99
CA ILE A 367 6.05 6.59 3.50
C ILE A 367 6.98 6.86 2.32
N TYR A 368 8.19 6.29 2.34
CA TYR A 368 9.23 6.58 1.34
C TYR A 368 9.30 5.53 0.25
N PHE A 369 9.30 5.97 -0.99
CA PHE A 369 9.56 5.15 -2.16
C PHE A 369 11.02 5.36 -2.61
N TYR A 370 11.92 4.43 -2.45
CA TYR A 370 11.88 3.16 -1.75
C TYR A 370 13.14 2.98 -0.88
N ASN A 371 13.33 1.82 -0.24
CA ASN A 371 14.36 1.59 0.79
C ASN A 371 15.80 1.94 0.35
N GLU A 372 16.18 1.74 -0.91
CA GLU A 372 17.53 2.10 -1.38
C GLU A 372 17.77 3.60 -1.32
N GLY A 373 16.74 4.42 -1.51
CA GLY A 373 16.82 5.88 -1.32
C GLY A 373 17.15 6.28 0.12
N ILE A 374 16.67 5.52 1.11
CA ILE A 374 16.99 5.75 2.53
C ILE A 374 18.47 5.49 2.82
N ASN A 375 19.10 4.59 2.09
CA ASN A 375 20.53 4.26 2.24
C ASN A 375 21.46 5.34 1.67
N VAL A 376 20.96 6.28 0.86
CA VAL A 376 21.75 7.41 0.37
C VAL A 376 22.18 8.29 1.57
N PRO A 377 23.49 8.46 1.83
CA PRO A 377 23.97 9.12 3.06
C PRO A 377 23.40 10.52 3.29
N ALA A 378 23.20 11.30 2.22
CA ALA A 378 22.65 12.64 2.29
C ALA A 378 21.19 12.65 2.73
N PHE A 379 20.34 11.75 2.20
CA PHE A 379 18.94 11.60 2.63
C PHE A 379 18.85 11.05 4.05
N ARG A 380 19.66 10.04 4.37
CA ARG A 380 19.72 9.47 5.71
C ARG A 380 20.03 10.52 6.78
N LYS A 381 20.95 11.49 6.46
CA LYS A 381 21.25 12.60 7.36
C LYS A 381 20.04 13.52 7.60
N VAL A 382 19.25 13.80 6.56
CA VAL A 382 18.00 14.58 6.69
C VAL A 382 17.00 13.84 7.56
N LEU A 383 16.78 12.54 7.31
CA LEU A 383 15.83 11.72 8.07
C LEU A 383 16.24 11.59 9.55
N LYS A 384 17.52 11.36 9.88
CA LYS A 384 18.02 11.37 11.27
C LYS A 384 17.74 12.68 11.98
N LYS A 385 17.82 13.81 11.29
CA LYS A 385 17.51 15.12 11.85
C LYS A 385 16.01 15.32 12.07
N ALA A 386 15.17 14.78 11.18
CA ALA A 386 13.72 14.86 11.24
C ALA A 386 13.12 13.92 12.30
N TYR A 387 13.66 12.73 12.46
CA TYR A 387 13.14 11.65 13.30
C TYR A 387 14.01 11.42 14.55
N ARG A 388 14.07 12.40 15.44
CA ARG A 388 14.95 12.35 16.63
C ARG A 388 14.51 11.36 17.69
N THR A 389 13.22 11.04 17.75
CA THR A 389 12.60 10.17 18.74
C THR A 389 11.71 9.14 18.05
N LYS A 390 11.56 7.96 18.65
CA LYS A 390 10.57 6.99 18.22
C LYS A 390 9.15 7.55 18.40
N VAL A 391 8.26 7.20 17.50
CA VAL A 391 6.83 7.44 17.60
C VAL A 391 6.11 6.10 17.42
N LEU A 392 4.95 5.95 18.04
CA LEU A 392 4.14 4.76 17.87
C LEU A 392 3.43 4.81 16.51
N PHE A 393 3.30 3.65 15.88
CA PHE A 393 2.39 3.53 14.74
C PHE A 393 0.95 3.76 15.25
N PRO A 394 0.11 4.56 14.56
CA PRO A 394 -1.25 4.83 15.02
C PRO A 394 -2.09 3.54 15.07
N GLU A 395 -2.71 3.26 16.20
CA GLU A 395 -3.71 2.20 16.35
C GLU A 395 -5.09 2.75 15.92
N LYS A 396 -5.94 1.86 15.37
CA LYS A 396 -7.32 2.19 15.04
C LYS A 396 -8.21 2.09 16.27
#